data_54d3845c2380813fbcaadc4ca2825030
#
_entry.id   54d3845c2380813fbcaadc4ca2825030
#
_cell.length_a   1.000
_cell.length_b   1.000
_cell.length_c   1.000
_cell.angle_alpha   90.00
_cell.angle_beta   90.00
_cell.angle_gamma   90.00
#
_symmetry.space_group_name_H-M   'P 1'
#
loop_
_entity.id
_entity.type
_entity.pdbx_description
1 polymer ?
#
loop_
_entity_poly.entity_id
_entity_poly.type
_entity_poly.pdbx_seq_one_letter_code
_entity_poly.pdbx_strand_id
1 'polypeptide(L)'
;MLKKSAALITCLMLALSLLVGCSGSDNAAGTAGNEEIEINVLSATMRLDAMVDGWEEMITKFEEENPGVNVNLEMQEWEAIPQYLAQARMAGEQIDIIRTTGGQIRSTLAPAGALMELSQVVEPIKDRFEEGTLDVYNVGGYQWGIPYSETTVSCVYYNKTMFDELGLEEPKTLDELQHCADVIREEKGIANPWIHQGAILGYWQMFFEETYAQTSHNESIAKAEDWLSGNSSFVNDETIEAFAMIGELFERGILTKDSLNTDDTGMKALFAQQEAAMFYGGTWEYAPVLEIVGDTFEVGVFMFPEMADGLVPQGSGAADDGIAVASNCNKEHSDMVVKFLEFMTRPENAQLTIGATEPILPVIKGVEAVDMPCAEELMSFVPQNIMYIDWMLPAEINDALGNAIAGVASGEVTSEQAAQSVQDAYETVVREKNYSYDWYNDWTEEQWAAVELKAD
;
A
#
# COMPACT_ATOMS: atom_id res chain seq x y z
N MET A 1 -20.69 47.97 -19.40
CA MET A 1 -20.48 48.28 -20.84
C MET A 1 -19.47 47.36 -21.41
N LEU A 2 -19.90 46.56 -22.41
CA LEU A 2 -19.10 45.92 -23.51
C LEU A 2 -17.88 45.10 -23.11
N LYS A 3 -17.67 43.86 -23.55
CA LYS A 3 -18.15 43.08 -24.70
C LYS A 3 -18.11 41.60 -24.43
N LYS A 4 -19.16 40.90 -24.80
CA LYS A 4 -19.22 39.49 -25.15
C LYS A 4 -18.43 39.26 -26.48
N SER A 5 -17.96 38.04 -26.67
CA SER A 5 -17.77 37.33 -27.94
C SER A 5 -16.37 36.71 -28.04
N ALA A 6 -16.30 35.39 -27.94
CA ALA A 6 -15.91 34.47 -28.99
C ALA A 6 -15.76 33.05 -28.42
N ALA A 7 -16.89 32.34 -28.45
CA ALA A 7 -16.91 30.87 -28.47
C ALA A 7 -17.57 30.51 -29.79
N LEU A 8 -17.02 29.62 -30.48
CA LEU A 8 -17.38 28.87 -31.71
C LEU A 8 -16.29 29.02 -32.76
N ILE A 9 -15.67 27.93 -33.03
CA ILE A 9 -15.16 27.40 -34.30
C ILE A 9 -14.01 26.46 -33.99
N THR A 10 -14.32 25.18 -33.83
CA THR A 10 -13.48 24.05 -34.25
C THR A 10 -14.28 22.76 -34.09
N CYS A 11 -15.30 22.60 -34.89
CA CYS A 11 -15.93 21.33 -35.22
C CYS A 11 -16.18 21.36 -36.70
N LEU A 12 -15.20 20.92 -37.51
CA LEU A 12 -15.40 20.47 -38.89
C LEU A 12 -14.03 20.24 -39.52
N MET A 13 -13.49 19.03 -39.42
CA MET A 13 -12.59 18.41 -40.37
C MET A 13 -12.38 16.94 -40.03
N LEU A 14 -13.42 16.16 -40.25
CA LEU A 14 -13.32 14.71 -40.37
C LEU A 14 -14.36 14.27 -41.38
N ALA A 15 -13.99 14.30 -42.65
CA ALA A 15 -14.56 13.53 -43.75
C ALA A 15 -13.92 14.02 -45.05
N LEU A 16 -12.93 13.33 -45.53
CA LEU A 16 -12.65 13.10 -46.98
C LEU A 16 -11.26 12.47 -47.13
N SER A 17 -11.22 11.15 -47.19
CA SER A 17 -10.22 10.41 -47.96
C SER A 17 -10.62 8.93 -48.07
N LEU A 18 -11.65 8.68 -48.88
CA LEU A 18 -11.88 7.39 -49.51
C LEU A 18 -11.92 7.66 -51.02
N LEU A 19 -11.13 6.84 -51.78
CA LEU A 19 -11.11 6.68 -53.19
C LEU A 19 -9.85 7.22 -53.93
N VAL A 20 -8.89 6.29 -54.08
CA VAL A 20 -8.16 5.98 -55.33
C VAL A 20 -7.53 4.62 -55.06
N GLY A 21 -7.84 3.52 -55.62
CA GLY A 21 -7.97 3.07 -56.97
C GLY A 21 -6.80 2.13 -57.30
N CYS A 22 -7.07 0.80 -57.37
CA CYS A 22 -6.16 -0.26 -57.80
C CYS A 22 -5.38 0.05 -59.09
N SER A 23 -4.08 -0.28 -59.10
CA SER A 23 -3.46 -0.94 -60.26
C SER A 23 -2.14 -1.60 -59.85
N GLY A 24 -1.97 -2.82 -60.26
CA GLY A 24 -1.13 -3.87 -59.77
C GLY A 24 0.35 -3.83 -60.13
N SER A 25 0.89 -4.88 -59.61
CA SER A 25 2.03 -5.73 -60.01
C SER A 25 3.35 -5.57 -59.27
N ASP A 26 3.64 -6.65 -58.58
CA ASP A 26 4.91 -7.37 -58.46
C ASP A 26 6.00 -6.94 -57.45
N ASN A 27 6.24 -7.90 -56.54
CA ASN A 27 7.48 -8.21 -55.82
C ASN A 27 8.08 -7.16 -54.89
N ALA A 28 7.66 -7.25 -53.66
CA ALA A 28 8.57 -7.05 -52.55
C ALA A 28 8.40 -8.20 -51.60
N ALA A 29 9.51 -8.88 -51.33
CA ALA A 29 9.62 -9.80 -50.19
C ALA A 29 9.05 -9.14 -48.94
N GLY A 30 8.07 -9.79 -48.30
CA GLY A 30 7.55 -9.31 -47.03
C GLY A 30 8.67 -9.25 -46.01
N THR A 31 9.05 -8.04 -45.64
CA THR A 31 9.49 -7.82 -44.26
C THR A 31 8.25 -8.09 -43.44
N ALA A 32 8.24 -9.20 -42.74
CA ALA A 32 7.38 -9.36 -41.58
C ALA A 32 7.67 -8.12 -40.71
N GLY A 33 6.76 -7.17 -40.67
CA GLY A 33 6.82 -6.12 -39.66
C GLY A 33 6.74 -6.88 -38.37
N ASN A 34 7.76 -6.78 -37.51
CA ASN A 34 7.64 -7.15 -36.13
C ASN A 34 6.44 -6.31 -35.61
N GLU A 35 5.37 -6.96 -35.22
CA GLU A 35 4.33 -6.30 -34.43
C GLU A 35 5.03 -5.76 -33.17
N GLU A 36 4.90 -4.48 -32.94
CA GLU A 36 5.43 -3.82 -31.74
C GLU A 36 4.60 -4.32 -30.58
N ILE A 37 5.26 -4.91 -29.59
CA ILE A 37 4.60 -5.45 -28.39
C ILE A 37 4.54 -4.34 -27.36
N GLU A 38 3.34 -4.00 -26.92
CA GLU A 38 3.13 -3.04 -25.85
C GLU A 38 2.88 -3.77 -24.53
N ILE A 39 3.58 -3.36 -23.46
CA ILE A 39 3.34 -3.74 -22.06
C ILE A 39 2.88 -2.49 -21.32
N ASN A 40 1.66 -2.51 -20.78
CA ASN A 40 1.08 -1.38 -20.05
C ASN A 40 1.16 -1.65 -18.56
N VAL A 41 1.93 -0.84 -17.84
CA VAL A 41 2.13 -0.89 -16.39
C VAL A 41 1.30 0.20 -15.74
N LEU A 42 0.34 -0.18 -14.90
CA LEU A 42 -0.41 0.70 -14.03
C LEU A 42 0.23 0.68 -12.64
N SER A 43 0.86 1.76 -12.25
CA SER A 43 1.55 1.89 -10.96
C SER A 43 0.83 2.85 -10.03
N ALA A 44 0.82 2.56 -8.75
CA ALA A 44 0.55 3.57 -7.74
C ALA A 44 1.64 4.66 -7.76
N THR A 45 1.25 5.89 -7.39
CA THR A 45 2.14 7.06 -7.35
C THR A 45 3.42 6.75 -6.57
N MET A 46 4.56 7.14 -7.13
CA MET A 46 5.88 7.00 -6.51
C MET A 46 6.20 8.26 -5.70
N ARG A 47 6.74 8.06 -4.49
CA ARG A 47 6.94 9.15 -3.52
C ARG A 47 8.24 9.94 -3.71
N LEU A 48 9.21 9.35 -4.41
CA LEU A 48 10.53 9.94 -4.65
C LEU A 48 10.79 10.02 -6.15
N ASP A 49 11.40 11.12 -6.61
CA ASP A 49 11.83 11.26 -8.01
C ASP A 49 12.81 10.14 -8.39
N ALA A 50 13.69 9.72 -7.46
CA ALA A 50 14.62 8.62 -7.67
C ALA A 50 13.92 7.27 -7.99
N MET A 51 12.72 7.03 -7.46
CA MET A 51 11.94 5.84 -7.82
C MET A 51 11.48 5.91 -9.27
N VAL A 52 10.98 7.08 -9.71
CA VAL A 52 10.54 7.29 -11.09
C VAL A 52 11.70 7.08 -12.05
N ASP A 53 12.84 7.73 -11.78
CA ASP A 53 14.06 7.60 -12.58
C ASP A 53 14.54 6.14 -12.64
N GLY A 54 14.49 5.41 -11.52
CA GLY A 54 14.86 4.00 -11.43
C GLY A 54 13.95 3.09 -12.28
N TRP A 55 12.63 3.36 -12.27
CA TRP A 55 11.69 2.63 -13.14
C TRP A 55 11.92 2.94 -14.61
N GLU A 56 12.14 4.19 -15.00
CA GLU A 56 12.44 4.58 -16.38
C GLU A 56 13.75 3.95 -16.88
N GLU A 57 14.80 3.89 -16.02
CA GLU A 57 16.06 3.22 -16.38
C GLU A 57 15.87 1.71 -16.53
N MET A 58 15.12 1.06 -15.63
CA MET A 58 14.83 -0.37 -15.70
C MET A 58 14.03 -0.70 -16.97
N ILE A 59 13.02 0.09 -17.32
CA ILE A 59 12.20 -0.05 -18.54
C ILE A 59 13.11 0.08 -19.76
N THR A 60 13.93 1.12 -19.83
CA THR A 60 14.88 1.33 -20.95
C THR A 60 15.78 0.11 -21.17
N LYS A 61 16.33 -0.45 -20.08
CA LYS A 61 17.17 -1.66 -20.16
C LYS A 61 16.40 -2.88 -20.68
N PHE A 62 15.15 -3.02 -20.26
CA PHE A 62 14.31 -4.11 -20.76
C PHE A 62 14.03 -3.99 -22.26
N GLU A 63 13.70 -2.80 -22.75
CA GLU A 63 13.47 -2.52 -24.16
C GLU A 63 14.73 -2.72 -25.02
N GLU A 64 15.90 -2.35 -24.50
CA GLU A 64 17.18 -2.62 -25.15
C GLU A 64 17.47 -4.13 -25.29
N GLU A 65 17.13 -4.94 -24.28
CA GLU A 65 17.26 -6.40 -24.32
C GLU A 65 16.18 -7.06 -25.21
N ASN A 66 15.06 -6.35 -25.49
CA ASN A 66 13.90 -6.88 -26.21
C ASN A 66 13.47 -5.93 -27.35
N PRO A 67 14.24 -5.83 -28.43
CA PRO A 67 13.90 -4.93 -29.54
C PRO A 67 12.52 -5.22 -30.12
N GLY A 68 11.66 -4.21 -30.21
CA GLY A 68 10.27 -4.30 -30.67
C GLY A 68 9.25 -4.42 -29.53
N VAL A 69 9.72 -4.34 -28.26
CA VAL A 69 8.86 -4.19 -27.08
C VAL A 69 8.91 -2.75 -26.62
N ASN A 70 7.76 -2.21 -26.23
CA ASN A 70 7.60 -0.89 -25.61
C ASN A 70 6.84 -1.04 -24.31
N VAL A 71 7.34 -0.44 -23.22
CA VAL A 71 6.72 -0.50 -21.89
C VAL A 71 6.20 0.88 -21.51
N ASN A 72 4.89 0.99 -21.37
CA ASN A 72 4.21 2.22 -20.97
C ASN A 72 3.96 2.21 -19.48
N LEU A 73 4.45 3.21 -18.75
CA LEU A 73 4.22 3.39 -17.31
C LEU A 73 3.19 4.50 -17.09
N GLU A 74 2.06 4.16 -16.49
CA GLU A 74 1.03 5.09 -16.06
C GLU A 74 0.91 5.06 -14.53
N MET A 75 0.78 6.22 -13.89
CA MET A 75 0.65 6.34 -12.44
C MET A 75 -0.72 6.88 -12.05
N GLN A 76 -1.27 6.32 -10.96
CA GLN A 76 -2.52 6.74 -10.34
C GLN A 76 -2.34 6.79 -8.82
N GLU A 77 -3.19 7.53 -8.11
CA GLU A 77 -3.20 7.51 -6.65
C GLU A 77 -3.51 6.09 -6.12
N TRP A 78 -2.92 5.72 -4.99
CA TRP A 78 -3.00 4.38 -4.41
C TRP A 78 -4.44 3.87 -4.28
N GLU A 79 -5.33 4.71 -3.78
CA GLU A 79 -6.74 4.38 -3.57
C GLU A 79 -7.52 4.29 -4.89
N ALA A 80 -7.02 4.89 -5.96
CA ALA A 80 -7.68 4.91 -7.27
C ALA A 80 -7.42 3.65 -8.11
N ILE A 81 -6.34 2.90 -7.83
CA ILE A 81 -5.92 1.73 -8.63
C ILE A 81 -7.04 0.72 -8.86
N PRO A 82 -7.80 0.24 -7.83
CA PRO A 82 -8.86 -0.74 -8.07
C PRO A 82 -9.97 -0.23 -8.98
N GLN A 83 -10.37 1.03 -8.80
CA GLN A 83 -11.42 1.64 -9.62
C GLN A 83 -10.96 1.88 -11.05
N TYR A 84 -9.73 2.34 -11.25
CA TYR A 84 -9.14 2.55 -12.57
C TYR A 84 -9.06 1.23 -13.33
N LEU A 85 -8.54 0.16 -12.72
CA LEU A 85 -8.47 -1.16 -13.34
C LEU A 85 -9.85 -1.70 -13.69
N ALA A 86 -10.85 -1.53 -12.82
CA ALA A 86 -12.21 -1.95 -13.12
C ALA A 86 -12.80 -1.21 -14.33
N GLN A 87 -12.53 0.08 -14.49
CA GLN A 87 -12.95 0.88 -15.65
C GLN A 87 -12.23 0.44 -16.93
N ALA A 88 -10.90 0.25 -16.87
CA ALA A 88 -10.11 -0.24 -18.01
C ALA A 88 -10.60 -1.60 -18.50
N ARG A 89 -10.87 -2.55 -17.59
CA ARG A 89 -11.45 -3.87 -17.92
C ARG A 89 -12.81 -3.75 -18.60
N MET A 90 -13.70 -2.87 -18.12
CA MET A 90 -15.01 -2.64 -18.75
C MET A 90 -14.89 -1.97 -20.13
N ALA A 91 -13.91 -1.11 -20.32
CA ALA A 91 -13.64 -0.45 -21.60
C ALA A 91 -12.93 -1.39 -22.60
N GLY A 92 -12.41 -2.51 -22.16
CA GLY A 92 -11.57 -3.41 -22.98
C GLY A 92 -10.17 -2.84 -23.24
N GLU A 93 -9.71 -1.94 -22.36
CA GLU A 93 -8.36 -1.38 -22.40
C GLU A 93 -7.38 -2.40 -21.81
N GLN A 94 -6.21 -2.50 -22.42
CA GLN A 94 -5.15 -3.41 -21.99
C GLN A 94 -4.39 -2.80 -20.81
N ILE A 95 -4.35 -3.51 -19.69
CA ILE A 95 -3.40 -3.32 -18.59
C ILE A 95 -2.73 -4.66 -18.37
N ASP A 96 -1.41 -4.70 -18.32
CA ASP A 96 -0.67 -5.95 -18.19
C ASP A 96 -0.15 -6.15 -16.77
N ILE A 97 0.49 -5.13 -16.21
CA ILE A 97 1.09 -5.19 -14.90
C ILE A 97 0.49 -4.11 -14.00
N ILE A 98 0.31 -4.44 -12.75
CA ILE A 98 -0.20 -3.53 -11.71
C ILE A 98 0.81 -3.49 -10.57
N ARG A 99 1.16 -2.27 -10.10
CA ARG A 99 1.86 -2.06 -8.85
C ARG A 99 0.93 -1.36 -7.87
N THR A 100 0.65 -2.02 -6.74
CA THR A 100 -0.23 -1.49 -5.68
C THR A 100 0.05 -2.20 -4.35
N THR A 101 -0.71 -1.89 -3.28
CA THR A 101 -0.52 -2.54 -1.98
C THR A 101 -0.88 -4.02 -2.02
N GLY A 102 -0.22 -4.81 -1.17
CA GLY A 102 -0.56 -6.23 -0.97
C GLY A 102 -2.01 -6.41 -0.53
N GLY A 103 -2.53 -5.49 0.27
CA GLY A 103 -3.93 -5.49 0.70
C GLY A 103 -4.91 -5.41 -0.47
N GLN A 104 -4.71 -4.45 -1.39
CA GLN A 104 -5.57 -4.33 -2.57
C GLN A 104 -5.50 -5.57 -3.48
N ILE A 105 -4.29 -6.15 -3.64
CA ILE A 105 -4.12 -7.37 -4.42
C ILE A 105 -4.95 -8.50 -3.84
N ARG A 106 -4.82 -8.78 -2.54
CA ARG A 106 -5.43 -9.97 -1.93
C ARG A 106 -6.91 -9.84 -1.56
N SER A 107 -7.35 -8.67 -1.09
CA SER A 107 -8.72 -8.48 -0.59
C SER A 107 -9.68 -7.84 -1.59
N THR A 108 -9.17 -7.19 -2.63
CA THR A 108 -10.02 -6.45 -3.59
C THR A 108 -9.87 -6.99 -5.01
N LEU A 109 -8.65 -7.06 -5.53
CA LEU A 109 -8.42 -7.35 -6.95
C LEU A 109 -8.49 -8.84 -7.27
N ALA A 110 -7.90 -9.70 -6.45
CA ALA A 110 -7.96 -11.16 -6.65
C ALA A 110 -9.39 -11.70 -6.53
N PRO A 111 -10.18 -11.39 -5.47
CA PRO A 111 -11.57 -11.83 -5.38
C PRO A 111 -12.47 -11.35 -6.53
N ALA A 112 -12.16 -10.18 -7.10
CA ALA A 112 -12.87 -9.61 -8.26
C ALA A 112 -12.50 -10.27 -9.59
N GLY A 113 -11.59 -11.27 -9.61
CA GLY A 113 -11.06 -11.86 -10.85
C GLY A 113 -10.34 -10.84 -11.73
N ALA A 114 -9.74 -9.83 -11.09
CA ALA A 114 -9.05 -8.76 -11.79
C ALA A 114 -7.58 -9.08 -12.07
N LEU A 115 -7.05 -10.14 -11.48
CA LEU A 115 -5.65 -10.55 -11.58
C LEU A 115 -5.52 -11.94 -12.20
N MET A 116 -4.36 -12.21 -12.77
CA MET A 116 -3.94 -13.54 -13.18
C MET A 116 -3.34 -14.30 -11.99
N GLU A 117 -3.50 -15.60 -11.97
CA GLU A 117 -2.87 -16.49 -11.00
C GLU A 117 -1.41 -16.77 -11.42
N LEU A 118 -0.45 -16.57 -10.52
CA LEU A 118 0.98 -16.51 -10.83
C LEU A 118 1.82 -17.68 -10.28
N SER A 119 1.22 -18.73 -9.69
CA SER A 119 2.00 -19.81 -9.05
C SER A 119 3.04 -20.42 -9.99
N GLN A 120 2.70 -20.62 -11.26
CA GLN A 120 3.60 -21.21 -12.25
C GLN A 120 4.72 -20.23 -12.66
N VAL A 121 4.44 -18.92 -12.66
CA VAL A 121 5.39 -17.85 -13.00
C VAL A 121 6.37 -17.60 -11.86
N VAL A 122 5.89 -17.68 -10.62
CA VAL A 122 6.70 -17.37 -9.43
C VAL A 122 7.59 -18.55 -9.03
N GLU A 123 7.17 -19.80 -9.24
CA GLU A 123 7.94 -20.99 -8.83
C GLU A 123 9.39 -20.99 -9.33
N PRO A 124 9.73 -20.62 -10.59
CA PRO A 124 11.11 -20.56 -11.06
C PRO A 124 11.98 -19.45 -10.43
N ILE A 125 11.35 -18.39 -9.90
CA ILE A 125 12.04 -17.20 -9.39
C ILE A 125 11.90 -17.03 -7.87
N LYS A 126 11.18 -17.91 -7.17
CA LYS A 126 10.87 -17.77 -5.75
C LYS A 126 12.10 -17.60 -4.86
N ASP A 127 13.22 -18.21 -5.23
CA ASP A 127 14.47 -18.13 -4.46
C ASP A 127 15.12 -16.74 -4.48
N ARG A 128 14.63 -15.83 -5.33
CA ARG A 128 15.06 -14.42 -5.38
C ARG A 128 14.48 -13.59 -4.23
N PHE A 129 13.38 -14.03 -3.64
CA PHE A 129 12.68 -13.32 -2.58
C PHE A 129 13.18 -13.72 -1.19
N GLU A 130 13.10 -12.81 -0.23
CA GLU A 130 13.34 -13.12 1.17
C GLU A 130 12.27 -14.08 1.71
N GLU A 131 12.65 -14.87 2.71
CA GLU A 131 11.78 -15.92 3.26
C GLU A 131 10.47 -15.35 3.82
N GLY A 132 9.34 -15.95 3.46
CA GLY A 132 8.00 -15.56 3.93
C GLY A 132 7.37 -14.37 3.19
N THR A 133 8.12 -13.60 2.40
CA THR A 133 7.59 -12.39 1.74
C THR A 133 6.57 -12.69 0.64
N LEU A 134 6.67 -13.83 -0.02
CA LEU A 134 5.70 -14.30 -1.01
C LEU A 134 4.36 -14.71 -0.37
N ASP A 135 4.36 -15.14 0.89
CA ASP A 135 3.17 -15.65 1.58
C ASP A 135 2.08 -14.56 1.72
N VAL A 136 2.49 -13.30 1.80
CA VAL A 136 1.57 -12.16 1.81
C VAL A 136 0.63 -12.14 0.61
N TYR A 137 1.14 -12.55 -0.56
CA TYR A 137 0.40 -12.56 -1.83
C TYR A 137 -0.23 -13.90 -2.17
N ASN A 138 -0.12 -14.88 -1.26
CA ASN A 138 -0.76 -16.17 -1.39
C ASN A 138 -2.11 -16.16 -0.66
N VAL A 139 -3.18 -16.46 -1.39
CA VAL A 139 -4.55 -16.60 -0.84
C VAL A 139 -5.09 -17.94 -1.27
N GLY A 140 -5.45 -18.78 -0.31
CA GLY A 140 -6.02 -20.10 -0.58
C GLY A 140 -5.06 -21.08 -1.26
N GLY A 141 -3.76 -20.85 -1.20
CA GLY A 141 -2.74 -21.66 -1.88
C GLY A 141 -2.42 -21.18 -3.30
N TYR A 142 -3.01 -20.08 -3.75
CA TYR A 142 -2.82 -19.46 -5.05
C TYR A 142 -2.03 -18.16 -4.95
N GLN A 143 -1.09 -17.92 -5.85
CA GLN A 143 -0.22 -16.72 -5.86
C GLN A 143 -0.82 -15.62 -6.74
N TRP A 144 -1.19 -14.48 -6.15
CA TRP A 144 -1.88 -13.38 -6.85
C TRP A 144 -0.98 -12.18 -7.17
N GLY A 145 0.23 -12.20 -6.68
CA GLY A 145 1.23 -11.15 -6.90
C GLY A 145 2.58 -11.56 -6.34
N ILE A 146 3.54 -10.65 -6.44
CA ILE A 146 4.87 -10.75 -5.83
C ILE A 146 5.15 -9.48 -5.04
N PRO A 147 5.91 -9.55 -3.93
CA PRO A 147 6.38 -8.34 -3.25
C PRO A 147 7.44 -7.62 -4.09
N TYR A 148 7.45 -6.29 -4.07
CA TYR A 148 8.38 -5.50 -4.89
C TYR A 148 8.85 -4.19 -4.24
N SER A 149 9.06 -4.18 -2.94
CA SER A 149 9.69 -3.07 -2.22
C SER A 149 10.44 -3.61 -1.01
N GLU A 150 9.88 -3.47 0.17
CA GLU A 150 10.47 -3.93 1.43
C GLU A 150 9.43 -4.64 2.31
N THR A 151 9.89 -5.36 3.31
CA THR A 151 9.03 -5.71 4.44
C THR A 151 8.89 -4.47 5.30
N THR A 152 7.70 -3.91 5.32
CA THR A 152 7.40 -2.70 6.10
C THR A 152 7.32 -3.02 7.59
N VAL A 153 7.72 -2.07 8.42
CA VAL A 153 7.51 -2.08 9.87
C VAL A 153 6.98 -0.73 10.28
N SER A 154 5.87 -0.71 10.98
CA SER A 154 5.29 0.52 11.53
C SER A 154 6.10 1.00 12.74
N CYS A 155 6.27 2.32 12.84
CA CYS A 155 7.01 2.94 13.92
C CYS A 155 6.53 4.38 14.16
N VAL A 156 7.02 4.98 15.23
CA VAL A 156 6.84 6.40 15.53
C VAL A 156 8.13 7.14 15.22
N TYR A 157 8.05 8.10 14.30
CA TYR A 157 9.13 9.04 14.03
C TYR A 157 9.13 10.15 15.05
N TYR A 158 10.34 10.61 15.48
CA TYR A 158 10.46 11.69 16.41
C TYR A 158 11.66 12.61 16.13
N ASN A 159 11.58 13.85 16.57
CA ASN A 159 12.68 14.80 16.51
C ASN A 159 13.66 14.49 17.65
N LYS A 160 14.70 13.69 17.33
CA LYS A 160 15.71 13.25 18.31
C LYS A 160 16.47 14.40 18.93
N THR A 161 16.83 15.41 18.14
CA THR A 161 17.49 16.62 18.67
C THR A 161 16.65 17.32 19.74
N MET A 162 15.32 17.42 19.52
CA MET A 162 14.42 18.03 20.49
C MET A 162 14.32 17.16 21.78
N PHE A 163 14.26 15.85 21.64
CA PHE A 163 14.24 14.93 22.78
C PHE A 163 15.53 15.04 23.59
N ASP A 164 16.69 15.06 22.95
CA ASP A 164 18.00 15.24 23.59
C ASP A 164 18.08 16.58 24.35
N GLU A 165 17.61 17.68 23.74
CA GLU A 165 17.57 19.01 24.36
C GLU A 165 16.68 19.06 25.62
N LEU A 166 15.57 18.32 25.62
CA LEU A 166 14.62 18.27 26.71
C LEU A 166 14.96 17.18 27.74
N GLY A 167 15.95 16.32 27.47
CA GLY A 167 16.31 15.20 28.32
C GLY A 167 15.26 14.10 28.35
N LEU A 168 14.51 13.95 27.24
CA LEU A 168 13.50 12.90 27.04
C LEU A 168 14.17 11.65 26.50
N GLU A 169 13.65 10.49 26.90
CA GLU A 169 13.98 9.19 26.33
C GLU A 169 12.82 8.70 25.45
N GLU A 170 13.08 7.72 24.59
CA GLU A 170 12.04 7.05 23.77
C GLU A 170 11.01 6.39 24.68
N PRO A 171 9.72 6.77 24.57
CA PRO A 171 8.67 6.26 25.45
C PRO A 171 8.34 4.81 25.14
N LYS A 172 8.28 3.95 26.16
CA LYS A 172 7.96 2.53 26.05
C LYS A 172 6.55 2.21 26.54
N THR A 173 5.93 3.15 27.26
CA THR A 173 4.58 3.03 27.81
C THR A 173 3.75 4.25 27.46
N LEU A 174 2.43 4.12 27.57
CA LEU A 174 1.50 5.24 27.38
C LEU A 174 1.76 6.39 28.36
N ASP A 175 2.13 6.09 29.61
CA ASP A 175 2.44 7.13 30.61
C ASP A 175 3.74 7.87 30.29
N GLU A 176 4.76 7.18 29.78
CA GLU A 176 6.00 7.81 29.30
C GLU A 176 5.74 8.67 28.07
N LEU A 177 4.89 8.20 27.15
CA LEU A 177 4.46 8.97 25.98
C LEU A 177 3.70 10.23 26.38
N GLN A 178 2.80 10.13 27.38
CA GLN A 178 2.13 11.29 27.96
C GLN A 178 3.14 12.29 28.53
N HIS A 179 4.13 11.81 29.28
CA HIS A 179 5.17 12.65 29.84
C HIS A 179 5.94 13.39 28.73
N CYS A 180 6.35 12.71 27.68
CA CYS A 180 7.00 13.34 26.52
C CYS A 180 6.11 14.43 25.91
N ALA A 181 4.83 14.13 25.65
CA ALA A 181 3.89 15.08 25.07
C ALA A 181 3.70 16.32 25.96
N ASP A 182 3.63 16.16 27.29
CA ASP A 182 3.45 17.26 28.22
C ASP A 182 4.71 18.15 28.29
N VAL A 183 5.89 17.57 28.40
CA VAL A 183 7.16 18.33 28.42
C VAL A 183 7.36 19.11 27.11
N ILE A 184 7.11 18.49 25.97
CA ILE A 184 7.21 19.14 24.65
C ILE A 184 6.25 20.34 24.57
N ARG A 185 5.03 20.15 25.04
CA ARG A 185 4.02 21.22 25.06
C ARG A 185 4.41 22.38 25.98
N GLU A 186 4.92 22.08 27.17
CA GLU A 186 5.30 23.09 28.18
C GLU A 186 6.57 23.84 27.77
N GLU A 187 7.61 23.14 27.32
CA GLU A 187 8.93 23.73 27.10
C GLU A 187 9.12 24.31 25.69
N LYS A 188 8.46 23.73 24.68
CA LYS A 188 8.57 24.19 23.29
C LYS A 188 7.33 24.95 22.80
N GLY A 189 6.21 24.90 23.52
CA GLY A 189 4.97 25.55 23.12
C GLY A 189 4.29 24.88 21.94
N ILE A 190 4.63 23.61 21.64
CA ILE A 190 4.06 22.83 20.53
C ILE A 190 2.70 22.31 20.96
N ALA A 191 1.63 22.76 20.29
CA ALA A 191 0.27 22.37 20.63
C ALA A 191 -0.02 20.89 20.29
N ASN A 192 0.60 20.41 19.22
CA ASN A 192 0.42 19.05 18.68
C ASN A 192 1.73 18.23 18.81
N PRO A 193 2.10 17.75 20.01
CA PRO A 193 3.34 16.98 20.19
C PRO A 193 3.46 15.77 19.28
N TRP A 194 2.36 15.07 19.07
CA TRP A 194 2.21 14.00 18.09
C TRP A 194 1.12 14.39 17.09
N ILE A 195 1.45 14.38 15.81
CA ILE A 195 0.51 14.59 14.69
C ILE A 195 0.30 13.27 13.95
N HIS A 196 -0.90 13.05 13.44
CA HIS A 196 -1.23 11.89 12.62
C HIS A 196 -1.92 12.33 11.33
N GLN A 197 -1.73 11.56 10.26
CA GLN A 197 -2.29 11.84 8.92
C GLN A 197 -3.72 11.28 8.76
N GLY A 198 -4.58 11.62 9.70
CA GLY A 198 -5.92 11.04 9.85
C GLY A 198 -6.95 11.50 8.81
N ALA A 199 -6.60 12.41 7.89
CA ALA A 199 -7.42 12.70 6.71
C ALA A 199 -7.46 11.52 5.73
N ILE A 200 -6.53 10.56 5.83
CA ILE A 200 -6.43 9.37 5.00
C ILE A 200 -6.83 8.16 5.86
N LEU A 201 -7.98 7.54 5.56
CA LEU A 201 -8.55 6.45 6.37
C LEU A 201 -7.60 5.26 6.52
N GLY A 202 -6.81 4.93 5.48
CA GLY A 202 -5.86 3.82 5.50
C GLY A 202 -4.84 3.90 6.64
N TYR A 203 -4.42 5.10 7.02
CA TYR A 203 -3.49 5.27 8.14
C TYR A 203 -4.14 5.05 9.51
N TRP A 204 -5.45 5.28 9.64
CA TRP A 204 -6.18 4.90 10.83
C TRP A 204 -6.28 3.39 11.01
N GLN A 205 -6.43 2.66 9.92
CA GLN A 205 -6.51 1.21 9.93
C GLN A 205 -5.17 0.59 10.38
N MET A 206 -4.05 1.08 9.85
CA MET A 206 -2.70 0.70 10.30
C MET A 206 -2.47 1.04 11.77
N PHE A 207 -2.91 2.25 12.19
CA PHE A 207 -2.82 2.67 13.60
C PHE A 207 -3.65 1.78 14.54
N PHE A 208 -4.82 1.32 14.08
CA PHE A 208 -5.67 0.40 14.83
C PHE A 208 -4.98 -0.95 15.04
N GLU A 209 -4.19 -1.43 14.06
CA GLU A 209 -3.45 -2.68 14.23
C GLU A 209 -2.51 -2.63 15.43
N GLU A 210 -1.85 -1.48 15.69
CA GLU A 210 -0.95 -1.31 16.83
C GLU A 210 -1.64 -1.51 18.19
N THR A 211 -2.91 -1.14 18.30
CA THR A 211 -3.71 -1.33 19.49
C THR A 211 -4.36 -2.71 19.51
N TYR A 212 -4.88 -3.18 18.37
CA TYR A 212 -5.55 -4.46 18.29
C TYR A 212 -4.58 -5.65 18.41
N ALA A 213 -3.35 -5.54 17.90
CA ALA A 213 -2.32 -6.54 18.13
C ALA A 213 -2.03 -6.73 19.62
N GLN A 214 -1.97 -5.64 20.39
CA GLN A 214 -1.76 -5.69 21.83
C GLN A 214 -2.94 -6.34 22.56
N THR A 215 -4.18 -5.89 22.31
CA THR A 215 -5.38 -6.41 22.99
C THR A 215 -5.70 -7.85 22.60
N SER A 216 -5.41 -8.23 21.38
CA SER A 216 -5.57 -9.62 20.89
C SER A 216 -4.41 -10.55 21.23
N HIS A 217 -3.40 -10.06 21.97
CA HIS A 217 -2.20 -10.82 22.32
C HIS A 217 -1.49 -11.41 21.10
N ASN A 218 -1.36 -10.60 20.05
CA ASN A 218 -0.72 -10.98 18.78
C ASN A 218 -1.47 -12.02 17.94
N GLU A 219 -2.78 -12.14 18.14
CA GLU A 219 -3.65 -13.05 17.41
C GLU A 219 -4.62 -12.33 16.46
N SER A 220 -4.36 -11.04 16.13
CA SER A 220 -5.27 -10.20 15.34
C SER A 220 -5.66 -10.83 14.00
N ILE A 221 -4.72 -11.43 13.28
CA ILE A 221 -4.95 -12.09 12.00
C ILE A 221 -5.85 -13.33 12.16
N ALA A 222 -5.53 -14.21 13.12
CA ALA A 222 -6.33 -15.41 13.34
C ALA A 222 -7.77 -15.06 13.79
N LYS A 223 -7.93 -14.01 14.59
CA LYS A 223 -9.24 -13.51 15.01
C LYS A 223 -10.01 -12.86 13.85
N ALA A 224 -9.32 -12.13 12.97
CA ALA A 224 -9.92 -11.59 11.77
C ALA A 224 -10.38 -12.70 10.80
N GLU A 225 -9.57 -13.75 10.61
CA GLU A 225 -9.95 -14.94 9.81
C GLU A 225 -11.20 -15.61 10.36
N ASP A 226 -11.25 -15.83 11.68
CA ASP A 226 -12.38 -16.46 12.35
C ASP A 226 -13.66 -15.63 12.19
N TRP A 227 -13.55 -14.30 12.34
CA TRP A 227 -14.64 -13.37 12.12
C TRP A 227 -15.11 -13.34 10.66
N LEU A 228 -14.21 -13.18 9.71
CA LEU A 228 -14.53 -13.09 8.27
C LEU A 228 -15.10 -14.38 7.73
N SER A 229 -14.77 -15.53 8.35
CA SER A 229 -15.38 -16.85 8.08
C SER A 229 -16.74 -17.04 8.76
N GLY A 230 -17.23 -16.06 9.52
CA GLY A 230 -18.51 -16.09 10.19
C GLY A 230 -18.57 -16.93 11.48
N ASN A 231 -17.41 -17.31 12.04
CA ASN A 231 -17.34 -18.14 13.24
C ASN A 231 -17.34 -17.31 14.54
N SER A 232 -17.00 -16.03 14.46
CA SER A 232 -16.97 -15.10 15.60
C SER A 232 -17.61 -13.75 15.25
N SER A 233 -17.48 -12.76 16.12
CA SER A 233 -17.99 -11.40 15.91
C SER A 233 -16.85 -10.40 16.11
N PHE A 234 -16.86 -9.32 15.33
CA PHE A 234 -15.96 -8.18 15.54
C PHE A 234 -16.29 -7.41 16.83
N VAL A 235 -17.51 -7.55 17.33
CA VAL A 235 -17.93 -6.97 18.62
C VAL A 235 -17.52 -7.91 19.73
N ASN A 236 -16.33 -7.68 20.29
CA ASN A 236 -15.75 -8.40 21.41
C ASN A 236 -14.91 -7.46 22.28
N ASP A 237 -14.51 -7.92 23.46
CA ASP A 237 -13.81 -7.07 24.44
C ASP A 237 -12.48 -6.54 23.88
N GLU A 238 -11.72 -7.36 23.17
CA GLU A 238 -10.40 -6.98 22.61
C GLU A 238 -10.51 -5.88 21.55
N THR A 239 -11.49 -6.00 20.65
CA THR A 239 -11.75 -4.98 19.61
C THR A 239 -12.24 -3.67 20.23
N ILE A 240 -13.15 -3.75 21.22
CA ILE A 240 -13.67 -2.58 21.92
C ILE A 240 -12.55 -1.87 22.69
N GLU A 241 -11.66 -2.64 23.35
CA GLU A 241 -10.51 -2.10 24.07
C GLU A 241 -9.50 -1.45 23.10
N ALA A 242 -9.24 -2.04 21.93
CA ALA A 242 -8.38 -1.45 20.91
C ALA A 242 -8.88 -0.07 20.43
N PHE A 243 -10.19 0.07 20.18
CA PHE A 243 -10.79 1.38 19.88
C PHE A 243 -10.68 2.35 21.07
N ALA A 244 -10.87 1.86 22.30
CA ALA A 244 -10.79 2.71 23.48
C ALA A 244 -9.38 3.29 23.68
N MET A 245 -8.33 2.52 23.41
CA MET A 245 -6.94 2.99 23.46
C MET A 245 -6.66 4.14 22.49
N ILE A 246 -7.24 4.10 21.29
CA ILE A 246 -7.14 5.22 20.35
C ILE A 246 -7.84 6.46 20.91
N GLY A 247 -9.05 6.29 21.44
CA GLY A 247 -9.79 7.38 22.10
C GLY A 247 -9.01 8.01 23.25
N GLU A 248 -8.32 7.19 24.06
CA GLU A 248 -7.51 7.62 25.20
C GLU A 248 -6.34 8.54 24.76
N LEU A 249 -5.71 8.31 23.61
CA LEU A 249 -4.67 9.20 23.09
C LEU A 249 -5.21 10.62 22.86
N PHE A 250 -6.45 10.75 22.40
CA PHE A 250 -7.12 12.05 22.21
C PHE A 250 -7.59 12.65 23.54
N GLU A 251 -8.13 11.85 24.46
CA GLU A 251 -8.56 12.29 25.79
C GLU A 251 -7.40 12.82 26.62
N ARG A 252 -6.25 12.16 26.55
CA ARG A 252 -5.00 12.59 27.17
C ARG A 252 -4.32 13.76 26.44
N GLY A 253 -4.80 14.13 25.24
CA GLY A 253 -4.24 15.20 24.42
C GLY A 253 -2.87 14.85 23.84
N ILE A 254 -2.48 13.59 23.80
CA ILE A 254 -1.27 13.11 23.10
C ILE A 254 -1.46 13.36 21.60
N LEU A 255 -2.55 12.87 21.03
CA LEU A 255 -3.08 13.27 19.73
C LEU A 255 -4.10 14.40 19.88
N THR A 256 -4.22 15.25 18.88
CA THR A 256 -5.20 16.33 18.86
C THR A 256 -6.13 16.23 17.66
N LYS A 257 -7.24 16.95 17.69
CA LYS A 257 -8.23 16.95 16.59
C LYS A 257 -7.69 17.49 15.26
N ASP A 258 -6.56 18.17 15.27
CA ASP A 258 -5.88 18.60 14.04
C ASP A 258 -5.44 17.38 13.21
N SER A 259 -5.06 16.28 13.87
CA SER A 259 -4.73 15.01 13.22
C SER A 259 -5.84 14.46 12.32
N LEU A 260 -7.12 14.71 12.63
CA LEU A 260 -8.25 14.23 11.83
C LEU A 260 -8.34 14.86 10.43
N ASN A 261 -7.74 16.04 10.25
CA ASN A 261 -7.79 16.81 9.00
C ASN A 261 -6.42 16.98 8.35
N THR A 262 -5.39 16.37 8.92
CA THR A 262 -4.03 16.43 8.41
C THR A 262 -3.80 15.28 7.43
N ASP A 263 -3.33 15.59 6.24
CA ASP A 263 -2.90 14.61 5.24
C ASP A 263 -1.39 14.29 5.38
N ASP A 264 -0.88 13.40 4.56
CA ASP A 264 0.52 12.97 4.54
C ASP A 264 1.48 14.15 4.36
N THR A 265 1.23 15.02 3.40
CA THR A 265 2.06 16.20 3.12
C THR A 265 2.04 17.19 4.29
N GLY A 266 0.87 17.44 4.85
CA GLY A 266 0.68 18.32 6.00
C GLY A 266 1.38 17.79 7.25
N MET A 267 1.29 16.50 7.52
CA MET A 267 1.98 15.85 8.64
C MET A 267 3.50 16.02 8.55
N LYS A 268 4.10 15.69 7.39
CA LYS A 268 5.54 15.86 7.15
C LYS A 268 5.99 17.33 7.26
N ALA A 269 5.16 18.25 6.75
CA ALA A 269 5.45 19.68 6.85
C ALA A 269 5.46 20.16 8.30
N LEU A 270 4.48 19.79 9.12
CA LEU A 270 4.44 20.13 10.54
C LEU A 270 5.63 19.56 11.31
N PHE A 271 6.01 18.31 11.02
CA PHE A 271 7.18 17.69 11.62
C PHE A 271 8.48 18.41 11.23
N ALA A 272 8.71 18.63 9.94
CA ALA A 272 9.92 19.32 9.44
C ALA A 272 10.04 20.77 9.93
N GLN A 273 8.91 21.46 10.15
CA GLN A 273 8.86 22.82 10.72
C GLN A 273 8.97 22.83 12.25
N GLN A 274 9.08 21.66 12.88
CA GLN A 274 9.12 21.49 14.33
C GLN A 274 7.83 22.02 15.02
N GLU A 275 6.71 21.99 14.32
CA GLU A 275 5.37 22.26 14.85
C GLU A 275 4.69 20.98 15.39
N ALA A 276 5.28 19.82 15.11
CA ALA A 276 5.06 18.54 15.74
C ALA A 276 6.41 17.89 16.08
N ALA A 277 6.46 17.11 17.15
CA ALA A 277 7.67 16.43 17.58
C ALA A 277 7.69 14.95 17.21
N MET A 278 6.51 14.35 17.00
CA MET A 278 6.32 12.93 16.71
C MET A 278 5.22 12.74 15.66
N PHE A 279 5.31 11.66 14.88
CA PHE A 279 4.22 11.15 14.05
C PHE A 279 4.35 9.63 13.88
N TYR A 280 3.21 8.95 13.61
CA TYR A 280 3.17 7.54 13.29
C TYR A 280 3.27 7.33 11.78
N GLY A 281 4.06 6.35 11.37
CA GLY A 281 4.23 5.94 9.99
C GLY A 281 4.86 4.54 9.95
N GLY A 282 5.68 4.29 8.95
CA GLY A 282 6.44 3.05 8.84
C GLY A 282 7.74 3.29 8.08
N THR A 283 8.47 2.23 7.81
CA THR A 283 9.79 2.28 7.14
C THR A 283 9.76 3.06 5.83
N TRP A 284 8.65 3.05 5.11
CA TRP A 284 8.44 3.81 3.85
C TRP A 284 8.49 5.35 4.01
N GLU A 285 8.43 5.87 5.23
CA GLU A 285 8.50 7.31 5.49
C GLU A 285 9.94 7.80 5.70
N TYR A 286 10.89 6.87 5.90
CA TYR A 286 12.24 7.25 6.32
C TYR A 286 12.94 8.15 5.31
N ALA A 287 13.11 7.70 4.08
CA ALA A 287 13.76 8.47 3.03
C ALA A 287 13.02 9.80 2.71
N PRO A 288 11.69 9.83 2.51
CA PRO A 288 10.95 11.07 2.31
C PRO A 288 11.07 12.08 3.45
N VAL A 289 11.11 11.60 4.70
CA VAL A 289 11.24 12.46 5.87
C VAL A 289 12.64 13.05 5.96
N LEU A 290 13.69 12.26 5.72
CA LEU A 290 15.06 12.76 5.69
C LEU A 290 15.27 13.82 4.60
N GLU A 291 14.66 13.62 3.43
CA GLU A 291 14.74 14.62 2.34
C GLU A 291 14.15 15.97 2.75
N ILE A 292 13.00 15.96 3.42
CA ILE A 292 12.32 17.21 3.85
C ILE A 292 13.02 17.87 5.05
N VAL A 293 13.46 17.06 6.03
CA VAL A 293 14.13 17.57 7.25
C VAL A 293 15.55 18.07 6.95
N GLY A 294 16.26 17.38 6.05
CA GLY A 294 17.65 17.69 5.73
C GLY A 294 18.55 17.72 6.98
N ASP A 295 19.40 18.72 7.09
CA ASP A 295 20.32 18.92 8.22
C ASP A 295 19.69 19.72 9.40
N THR A 296 18.36 19.90 9.42
CA THR A 296 17.71 20.78 10.41
C THR A 296 17.75 20.18 11.82
N PHE A 297 17.49 18.89 11.93
CA PHE A 297 17.57 18.12 13.18
C PHE A 297 17.75 16.61 12.88
N GLU A 298 18.17 15.86 13.88
CA GLU A 298 18.30 14.40 13.79
C GLU A 298 16.93 13.74 13.98
N VAL A 299 16.57 12.85 13.05
CA VAL A 299 15.35 12.04 13.10
C VAL A 299 15.67 10.72 13.78
N GLY A 300 14.84 10.32 14.75
CA GLY A 300 14.85 9.02 15.35
C GLY A 300 13.53 8.28 15.12
N VAL A 301 13.51 6.99 15.45
CA VAL A 301 12.29 6.18 15.42
C VAL A 301 12.22 5.35 16.70
N PHE A 302 11.01 5.05 17.15
CA PHE A 302 10.76 4.08 18.21
C PHE A 302 9.51 3.27 17.90
N MET A 303 9.38 2.10 18.53
CA MET A 303 8.22 1.24 18.38
C MET A 303 7.01 1.83 19.07
N PHE A 304 5.81 1.52 18.57
CA PHE A 304 4.57 1.92 19.23
C PHE A 304 4.59 1.45 20.69
N PRO A 305 4.28 2.31 21.68
CA PRO A 305 4.46 1.97 23.09
C PRO A 305 3.41 0.97 23.59
N GLU A 306 3.71 0.33 24.72
CA GLU A 306 2.74 -0.44 25.51
C GLU A 306 1.59 0.49 25.94
N MET A 307 0.36 0.15 25.53
CA MET A 307 -0.81 0.99 25.77
C MET A 307 -1.48 0.74 27.11
N ALA A 308 -1.28 -0.43 27.71
CA ALA A 308 -1.73 -0.76 29.06
C ALA A 308 -0.81 -1.81 29.69
N ASP A 309 -0.75 -1.84 31.01
CA ASP A 309 0.11 -2.73 31.80
C ASP A 309 -0.04 -4.21 31.37
N GLY A 310 1.05 -4.82 30.95
CA GLY A 310 1.11 -6.23 30.57
C GLY A 310 0.74 -6.54 29.13
N LEU A 311 0.41 -5.53 28.32
CA LEU A 311 0.29 -5.66 26.88
C LEU A 311 1.67 -5.51 26.26
N VAL A 312 1.96 -6.31 25.25
CA VAL A 312 3.28 -6.32 24.62
C VAL A 312 3.11 -5.74 23.20
N PRO A 313 3.76 -4.60 22.89
CA PRO A 313 3.81 -4.09 21.54
C PRO A 313 4.42 -5.13 20.59
N GLN A 314 3.88 -5.19 19.38
CA GLN A 314 4.36 -6.04 18.30
C GLN A 314 4.71 -5.14 17.11
N GLY A 315 5.59 -5.61 16.25
CA GLY A 315 5.75 -4.97 14.95
C GLY A 315 4.54 -5.25 14.07
N SER A 316 4.01 -4.24 13.42
CA SER A 316 3.01 -4.42 12.37
C SER A 316 3.56 -4.00 11.01
N GLY A 317 3.12 -4.69 9.96
CA GLY A 317 3.58 -4.49 8.60
C GLY A 317 3.58 -5.77 7.78
N ALA A 318 4.01 -5.67 6.54
CA ALA A 318 4.14 -6.81 5.64
C ALA A 318 5.08 -6.50 4.48
N ALA A 319 5.42 -7.50 3.68
CA ALA A 319 6.09 -7.30 2.40
C ALA A 319 5.15 -6.52 1.46
N ASP A 320 5.47 -5.26 1.16
CA ASP A 320 4.57 -4.33 0.47
C ASP A 320 5.03 -3.97 -0.95
N ASP A 321 4.25 -3.09 -1.59
CA ASP A 321 4.38 -2.73 -2.99
C ASP A 321 4.30 -3.95 -3.92
N GLY A 322 3.16 -4.60 -3.88
CA GLY A 322 2.91 -5.78 -4.72
C GLY A 322 2.87 -5.49 -6.20
N ILE A 323 3.47 -6.39 -6.98
CA ILE A 323 3.31 -6.46 -8.42
C ILE A 323 2.38 -7.63 -8.75
N ALA A 324 1.40 -7.38 -9.59
CA ALA A 324 0.47 -8.38 -10.09
C ALA A 324 0.29 -8.26 -11.61
N VAL A 325 -0.20 -9.31 -12.26
CA VAL A 325 -0.61 -9.29 -13.67
C VAL A 325 -2.12 -9.14 -13.73
N ALA A 326 -2.59 -8.17 -14.52
CA ALA A 326 -4.02 -7.92 -14.69
C ALA A 326 -4.69 -8.98 -15.57
N SER A 327 -5.95 -9.32 -15.29
CA SER A 327 -6.70 -10.32 -16.08
C SER A 327 -7.09 -9.83 -17.48
N ASN A 328 -6.99 -8.54 -17.75
CA ASN A 328 -7.15 -7.91 -19.08
C ASN A 328 -5.81 -7.66 -19.78
N CYS A 329 -4.74 -8.33 -19.35
CA CYS A 329 -3.45 -8.31 -20.04
C CYS A 329 -3.57 -8.89 -21.47
N ASN A 330 -2.62 -8.51 -22.31
CA ASN A 330 -2.52 -9.10 -23.65
C ASN A 330 -2.05 -10.55 -23.57
N LYS A 331 -2.99 -11.49 -23.66
CA LYS A 331 -2.72 -12.94 -23.54
C LYS A 331 -1.90 -13.50 -24.73
N GLU A 332 -1.86 -12.81 -25.87
CA GLU A 332 -1.07 -13.22 -27.05
C GLU A 332 0.42 -12.94 -26.82
N HIS A 333 0.74 -12.02 -25.91
CA HIS A 333 2.11 -11.65 -25.51
C HIS A 333 2.38 -11.86 -24.01
N SER A 334 1.66 -12.79 -23.38
CA SER A 334 1.81 -13.09 -21.94
C SER A 334 3.21 -13.57 -21.59
N ASP A 335 3.90 -14.25 -22.51
CA ASP A 335 5.31 -14.63 -22.37
C ASP A 335 6.23 -13.41 -22.17
N MET A 336 5.94 -12.29 -22.86
CA MET A 336 6.71 -11.05 -22.70
C MET A 336 6.40 -10.35 -21.38
N VAL A 337 5.15 -10.41 -20.89
CA VAL A 337 4.76 -9.92 -19.56
C VAL A 337 5.48 -10.71 -18.47
N VAL A 338 5.50 -12.04 -18.58
CA VAL A 338 6.25 -12.92 -17.66
C VAL A 338 7.75 -12.60 -17.69
N LYS A 339 8.30 -12.43 -18.91
CA LYS A 339 9.72 -12.06 -19.06
C LYS A 339 10.06 -10.71 -18.41
N PHE A 340 9.13 -9.74 -18.44
CA PHE A 340 9.33 -8.48 -17.75
C PHE A 340 9.29 -8.66 -16.23
N LEU A 341 8.39 -9.49 -15.67
CA LEU A 341 8.41 -9.84 -14.25
C LEU A 341 9.72 -10.52 -13.83
N GLU A 342 10.21 -11.46 -14.63
CA GLU A 342 11.51 -12.11 -14.38
C GLU A 342 12.68 -11.12 -14.47
N PHE A 343 12.60 -10.16 -15.40
CA PHE A 343 13.64 -9.14 -15.58
C PHE A 343 13.69 -8.18 -14.40
N MET A 344 12.55 -7.63 -13.99
CA MET A 344 12.49 -6.66 -12.90
C MET A 344 12.90 -7.26 -11.55
N THR A 345 12.71 -8.57 -11.35
CA THR A 345 13.09 -9.27 -10.11
C THR A 345 14.55 -9.74 -10.09
N ARG A 346 15.36 -9.46 -11.10
CA ARG A 346 16.82 -9.66 -11.02
C ARG A 346 17.42 -8.64 -10.05
N PRO A 347 18.34 -9.02 -9.15
CA PRO A 347 18.88 -8.11 -8.14
C PRO A 347 19.40 -6.78 -8.69
N GLU A 348 20.11 -6.82 -9.83
CA GLU A 348 20.66 -5.64 -10.48
C GLU A 348 19.61 -4.67 -11.04
N ASN A 349 18.43 -5.17 -11.43
CA ASN A 349 17.31 -4.34 -11.92
C ASN A 349 16.44 -3.89 -10.74
N ALA A 350 16.20 -4.78 -9.78
CA ALA A 350 15.51 -4.42 -8.54
C ALA A 350 16.26 -3.34 -7.74
N GLN A 351 17.60 -3.31 -7.82
CA GLN A 351 18.40 -2.25 -7.21
C GLN A 351 18.09 -0.86 -7.79
N LEU A 352 17.73 -0.76 -9.07
CA LEU A 352 17.37 0.52 -9.70
C LEU A 352 16.05 1.08 -9.16
N THR A 353 15.11 0.21 -8.84
CA THR A 353 13.76 0.56 -8.43
C THR A 353 13.59 0.50 -6.92
N ILE A 354 13.74 -0.67 -6.31
CA ILE A 354 13.64 -0.87 -4.86
C ILE A 354 14.77 -0.15 -4.14
N GLY A 355 16.02 -0.26 -4.62
CA GLY A 355 17.16 0.42 -4.01
C GLY A 355 17.02 1.95 -4.00
N ALA A 356 16.30 2.54 -4.96
CA ALA A 356 16.02 3.96 -5.01
C ALA A 356 15.06 4.44 -3.90
N THR A 357 14.38 3.53 -3.20
CA THR A 357 13.53 3.86 -2.04
C THR A 357 14.31 3.90 -0.73
N GLU A 358 15.59 3.58 -0.77
CA GLU A 358 16.43 3.40 0.43
C GLU A 358 15.79 2.40 1.42
N PRO A 359 15.51 1.14 0.99
CA PRO A 359 14.74 0.20 1.79
C PRO A 359 15.56 -0.30 2.98
N ILE A 360 14.87 -0.53 4.11
CA ILE A 360 15.49 -1.10 5.32
C ILE A 360 15.54 -2.62 5.23
N LEU A 361 14.46 -3.22 4.73
CA LEU A 361 14.27 -4.67 4.62
C LEU A 361 13.80 -5.03 3.19
N PRO A 362 14.68 -4.88 2.18
CA PRO A 362 14.30 -5.16 0.79
C PRO A 362 13.82 -6.60 0.63
N VAL A 363 12.74 -6.80 -0.14
CA VAL A 363 12.12 -8.12 -0.35
C VAL A 363 12.86 -8.99 -1.35
N ILE A 364 13.74 -8.41 -2.18
CA ILE A 364 14.54 -9.14 -3.19
C ILE A 364 15.98 -9.26 -2.71
N LYS A 365 16.46 -10.49 -2.63
CA LYS A 365 17.83 -10.80 -2.22
C LYS A 365 18.86 -10.12 -3.12
N GLY A 366 19.82 -9.46 -2.50
CA GLY A 366 20.91 -8.76 -3.20
C GLY A 366 20.63 -7.30 -3.50
N VAL A 367 19.46 -6.76 -3.19
CA VAL A 367 19.20 -5.32 -3.09
C VAL A 367 19.85 -4.81 -1.81
N GLU A 368 20.56 -3.68 -1.88
CA GLU A 368 21.22 -3.08 -0.72
C GLU A 368 20.19 -2.43 0.20
N ALA A 369 20.29 -2.74 1.49
CA ALA A 369 19.47 -2.11 2.53
C ALA A 369 20.14 -0.83 3.02
N VAL A 370 19.33 0.15 3.46
CA VAL A 370 19.83 1.34 4.14
C VAL A 370 20.01 1.08 5.64
N ASP A 371 21.03 1.70 6.23
CA ASP A 371 21.23 1.70 7.68
C ASP A 371 20.52 2.93 8.27
N MET A 372 19.56 2.71 9.15
CA MET A 372 18.82 3.77 9.82
C MET A 372 18.94 3.69 11.35
N PRO A 373 18.75 4.79 12.08
CA PRO A 373 18.63 4.75 13.52
C PRO A 373 17.56 3.75 13.96
N CYS A 374 17.83 2.98 15.00
CA CYS A 374 16.95 1.93 15.54
C CYS A 374 16.60 0.78 14.57
N ALA A 375 17.35 0.62 13.45
CA ALA A 375 17.12 -0.48 12.51
C ALA A 375 17.19 -1.85 13.20
N GLU A 376 18.15 -2.05 14.13
CA GLU A 376 18.26 -3.32 14.88
C GLU A 376 17.01 -3.56 15.75
N GLU A 377 16.44 -2.53 16.35
CA GLU A 377 15.23 -2.63 17.15
C GLU A 377 14.04 -2.98 16.26
N LEU A 378 13.81 -2.22 15.19
CA LEU A 378 12.74 -2.50 14.21
C LEU A 378 12.88 -3.91 13.62
N MET A 379 14.08 -4.32 13.23
CA MET A 379 14.33 -5.66 12.68
C MET A 379 14.06 -6.77 13.70
N SER A 380 14.20 -6.52 15.00
CA SER A 380 13.91 -7.51 16.03
C SER A 380 12.43 -7.91 16.09
N PHE A 381 11.54 -7.05 15.60
CA PHE A 381 10.08 -7.29 15.55
C PHE A 381 9.62 -7.99 14.26
N VAL A 382 10.42 -7.96 13.20
CA VAL A 382 10.06 -8.57 11.90
C VAL A 382 9.67 -10.05 11.99
N PRO A 383 10.37 -10.91 12.77
CA PRO A 383 9.97 -12.32 12.93
C PRO A 383 8.60 -12.50 13.58
N GLN A 384 8.08 -11.47 14.25
CA GLN A 384 6.78 -11.42 14.91
C GLN A 384 5.87 -10.39 14.23
N ASN A 385 6.28 -9.89 13.05
CA ASN A 385 5.56 -8.88 12.33
C ASN A 385 4.20 -9.42 11.91
N ILE A 386 3.16 -8.67 12.22
CA ILE A 386 1.78 -9.05 11.90
C ILE A 386 1.33 -8.21 10.72
N MET A 387 0.83 -8.87 9.70
CA MET A 387 0.17 -8.18 8.60
C MET A 387 -1.02 -7.38 9.13
N TYR A 388 -1.25 -6.20 8.58
CA TYR A 388 -2.41 -5.38 8.94
C TYR A 388 -3.73 -6.11 8.62
N ILE A 389 -4.70 -6.08 9.53
CA ILE A 389 -6.00 -6.74 9.30
C ILE A 389 -6.78 -6.09 8.15
N ASP A 390 -6.58 -4.80 7.88
CA ASP A 390 -7.21 -4.10 6.76
C ASP A 390 -6.85 -4.72 5.41
N TRP A 391 -5.70 -5.41 5.30
CA TRP A 391 -5.32 -6.16 4.11
C TRP A 391 -6.15 -7.43 3.88
N MET A 392 -6.90 -7.86 4.87
CA MET A 392 -7.83 -8.99 4.76
C MET A 392 -9.25 -8.55 4.45
N LEU A 393 -9.57 -7.27 4.70
CA LEU A 393 -10.93 -6.77 4.64
C LEU A 393 -11.34 -6.37 3.22
N PRO A 394 -12.55 -6.75 2.75
CA PRO A 394 -13.17 -6.12 1.60
C PRO A 394 -13.29 -4.59 1.78
N ALA A 395 -13.24 -3.86 0.69
CA ALA A 395 -13.20 -2.40 0.70
C ALA A 395 -14.27 -1.75 1.58
N GLU A 396 -15.52 -2.24 1.52
CA GLU A 396 -16.62 -1.66 2.30
C GLU A 396 -16.49 -1.87 3.81
N ILE A 397 -15.90 -2.99 4.21
CA ILE A 397 -15.63 -3.27 5.64
C ILE A 397 -14.45 -2.43 6.09
N ASN A 398 -13.46 -2.31 5.22
CA ASN A 398 -12.27 -1.52 5.44
C ASN A 398 -12.60 -0.02 5.61
N ASP A 399 -13.46 0.53 4.75
CA ASP A 399 -13.98 1.89 4.87
C ASP A 399 -14.75 2.08 6.19
N ALA A 400 -15.55 1.09 6.59
CA ALA A 400 -16.28 1.13 7.85
C ALA A 400 -15.33 1.14 9.06
N LEU A 401 -14.24 0.37 9.02
CA LEU A 401 -13.21 0.36 10.06
C LEU A 401 -12.53 1.74 10.18
N GLY A 402 -12.07 2.32 9.08
CA GLY A 402 -11.44 3.64 9.09
C GLY A 402 -12.38 4.74 9.62
N ASN A 403 -13.65 4.73 9.20
CA ASN A 403 -14.67 5.67 9.69
C ASN A 403 -14.98 5.46 11.18
N ALA A 404 -15.03 4.21 11.67
CA ALA A 404 -15.24 3.89 13.07
C ALA A 404 -14.12 4.44 13.95
N ILE A 405 -12.86 4.27 13.52
CA ILE A 405 -11.69 4.79 14.22
C ILE A 405 -11.72 6.32 14.26
N ALA A 406 -11.96 6.98 13.13
CA ALA A 406 -12.11 8.44 13.07
C ALA A 406 -13.26 8.94 13.97
N GLY A 407 -14.35 8.20 14.06
CA GLY A 407 -15.47 8.49 14.94
C GLY A 407 -15.11 8.43 16.42
N VAL A 408 -14.32 7.42 16.84
CA VAL A 408 -13.80 7.34 18.22
C VAL A 408 -12.80 8.46 18.48
N ALA A 409 -11.88 8.71 17.58
CA ALA A 409 -10.88 9.77 17.66
C ALA A 409 -11.51 11.17 17.79
N SER A 410 -12.61 11.42 17.10
CA SER A 410 -13.37 12.69 17.21
C SER A 410 -14.24 12.77 18.48
N GLY A 411 -14.52 11.63 19.13
CA GLY A 411 -15.45 11.49 20.24
C GLY A 411 -16.93 11.48 19.82
N GLU A 412 -17.23 11.23 18.55
CA GLU A 412 -18.60 11.15 18.03
C GLU A 412 -19.28 9.82 18.34
N VAL A 413 -18.52 8.73 18.44
CA VAL A 413 -19.03 7.40 18.78
C VAL A 413 -18.23 6.77 19.93
N THR A 414 -18.85 5.84 20.65
CA THR A 414 -18.14 5.02 21.64
C THR A 414 -17.43 3.86 20.96
N SER A 415 -16.48 3.23 21.67
CA SER A 415 -15.74 2.06 21.17
C SER A 415 -16.67 0.89 20.83
N GLU A 416 -17.75 0.66 21.60
CA GLU A 416 -18.75 -0.36 21.33
C GLU A 416 -19.54 -0.03 20.06
N GLN A 417 -19.91 1.25 19.85
CA GLN A 417 -20.59 1.70 18.63
C GLN A 417 -19.69 1.56 17.41
N ALA A 418 -18.40 1.85 17.56
CA ALA A 418 -17.40 1.68 16.52
C ALA A 418 -17.29 0.20 16.10
N ALA A 419 -17.09 -0.71 17.06
CA ALA A 419 -17.04 -2.15 16.78
C ALA A 419 -18.35 -2.65 16.13
N GLN A 420 -19.52 -2.18 16.59
CA GLN A 420 -20.80 -2.55 16.02
C GLN A 420 -20.96 -2.06 14.57
N SER A 421 -20.48 -0.85 14.24
CA SER A 421 -20.59 -0.32 12.88
C SER A 421 -19.78 -1.15 11.87
N VAL A 422 -18.63 -1.66 12.27
CA VAL A 422 -17.81 -2.56 11.43
C VAL A 422 -18.50 -3.93 11.27
N GLN A 423 -19.07 -4.47 12.36
CA GLN A 423 -19.86 -5.70 12.31
C GLN A 423 -21.07 -5.57 11.36
N ASP A 424 -21.79 -4.45 11.44
CA ASP A 424 -22.95 -4.18 10.57
C ASP A 424 -22.56 -4.09 9.09
N ALA A 425 -21.38 -3.52 8.80
CA ALA A 425 -20.81 -3.48 7.45
C ALA A 425 -20.50 -4.90 6.94
N TYR A 426 -19.86 -5.73 7.75
CA TYR A 426 -19.61 -7.15 7.43
C TYR A 426 -20.92 -7.89 7.12
N GLU A 427 -21.92 -7.81 7.99
CA GLU A 427 -23.22 -8.46 7.77
C GLU A 427 -23.93 -7.96 6.50
N THR A 428 -23.74 -6.70 6.15
CA THR A 428 -24.26 -6.11 4.92
C THR A 428 -23.55 -6.68 3.69
N VAL A 429 -22.24 -6.76 3.71
CA VAL A 429 -21.44 -7.32 2.61
C VAL A 429 -21.77 -8.81 2.39
N VAL A 430 -21.86 -9.59 3.47
CA VAL A 430 -22.26 -11.01 3.40
C VAL A 430 -23.65 -11.15 2.78
N ARG A 431 -24.65 -10.37 3.22
CA ARG A 431 -26.02 -10.45 2.76
C ARG A 431 -26.22 -9.98 1.31
N GLU A 432 -25.59 -8.86 0.94
CA GLU A 432 -25.87 -8.18 -0.32
C GLU A 432 -24.93 -8.58 -1.45
N LYS A 433 -23.70 -8.96 -1.13
CA LYS A 433 -22.67 -9.32 -2.11
C LYS A 433 -22.34 -10.82 -2.13
N ASN A 434 -22.99 -11.60 -1.27
CA ASN A 434 -22.69 -13.03 -1.11
C ASN A 434 -21.19 -13.27 -0.85
N TYR A 435 -20.61 -12.43 0.02
CA TYR A 435 -19.20 -12.49 0.35
C TYR A 435 -18.85 -13.81 1.05
N SER A 436 -17.74 -14.42 0.64
CA SER A 436 -17.10 -15.54 1.30
C SER A 436 -15.62 -15.20 1.52
N TYR A 437 -15.10 -15.45 2.71
CA TYR A 437 -13.68 -15.30 2.97
C TYR A 437 -12.86 -16.25 2.08
N ASP A 438 -13.37 -17.47 1.89
CA ASP A 438 -12.77 -18.49 1.03
C ASP A 438 -13.32 -18.44 -0.40
N TRP A 439 -13.51 -17.25 -0.97
CA TRP A 439 -14.11 -16.98 -2.27
C TRP A 439 -13.57 -17.85 -3.41
N TYR A 440 -12.31 -18.24 -3.35
CA TYR A 440 -11.64 -19.10 -4.35
C TYR A 440 -12.25 -20.51 -4.42
N ASN A 441 -12.89 -20.99 -3.34
CA ASN A 441 -13.60 -22.28 -3.33
C ASN A 441 -14.94 -22.24 -4.11
N ASP A 442 -15.51 -21.05 -4.26
CA ASP A 442 -16.80 -20.84 -4.91
C ASP A 442 -16.65 -20.55 -6.42
N TRP A 443 -15.41 -20.38 -6.89
CA TRP A 443 -15.16 -20.06 -8.30
C TRP A 443 -15.44 -21.24 -9.22
N THR A 444 -16.11 -20.96 -10.33
CA THR A 444 -16.38 -21.93 -11.42
C THR A 444 -15.11 -22.20 -12.22
N GLU A 445 -15.12 -23.32 -12.98
CA GLU A 445 -14.03 -23.63 -13.93
C GLU A 445 -13.81 -22.50 -14.95
N GLU A 446 -14.85 -21.79 -15.37
CA GLU A 446 -14.75 -20.66 -16.29
C GLU A 446 -14.02 -19.46 -15.65
N GLN A 447 -14.30 -19.15 -14.37
CA GLN A 447 -13.62 -18.09 -13.64
C GLN A 447 -12.12 -18.40 -13.46
N TRP A 448 -11.79 -19.64 -13.09
CA TRP A 448 -10.41 -20.08 -12.99
C TRP A 448 -9.69 -20.04 -14.35
N ALA A 449 -10.32 -20.50 -15.43
CA ALA A 449 -9.75 -20.45 -16.77
C ALA A 449 -9.50 -19.00 -17.27
N ALA A 450 -10.29 -18.03 -16.77
CA ALA A 450 -10.13 -16.63 -17.13
C ALA A 450 -8.88 -15.99 -16.52
N VAL A 451 -8.40 -16.50 -15.38
CA VAL A 451 -7.24 -15.98 -14.63
C VAL A 451 -5.99 -16.86 -14.76
N GLU A 452 -6.06 -17.94 -15.52
CA GLU A 452 -4.90 -18.81 -15.78
C GLU A 452 -3.91 -18.13 -16.72
N LEU A 453 -2.70 -17.86 -16.23
CA LEU A 453 -1.58 -17.38 -17.04
C LEU A 453 -0.81 -18.58 -17.56
N LYS A 454 -0.84 -18.80 -18.88
CA LYS A 454 -0.07 -19.88 -19.49
C LYS A 454 1.36 -19.40 -19.74
N ALA A 455 2.30 -19.96 -19.01
CA ALA A 455 3.71 -19.92 -19.36
C ALA A 455 3.95 -21.04 -20.40
N ASP A 456 4.25 -20.67 -21.62
CA ASP A 456 4.65 -21.65 -22.67
C ASP A 456 6.10 -22.16 -22.43
#